data_a95d89ddb02aee76d737c93359d64ed9
#
_entry.id   a95d89ddb02aee76d737c93359d64ed9
#
_cell.length_a   1.000
_cell.length_b   1.000
_cell.length_c   1.000
_cell.angle_alpha   90.00
_cell.angle_beta   90.00
_cell.angle_gamma   90.00
#
_symmetry.space_group_name_H-M   'P 1'
#
loop_
_entity.id
_entity.type
_entity.pdbx_description
1 polymer ?
#
loop_
_entity_poly.entity_id
_entity_poly.type
_entity_poly.pdbx_seq_one_letter_code
_entity_poly.pdbx_strand_id
1 'polypeptide(L)'
;MKTALSIAGSDSCGGAGIQADIKTMTMNGVYAMTAITALTAQNTTGVMAIQEATPAFLKEQLDAVFEDIFPDAVKIGMVSSSDLIRVIAERLRHYGAKNIVVDPVMVATSGSSLMKTDAVQTLIDELLPLSTVITPNIPEGEILSSEKIESKDDMERAAKRIGDTYGCAVLLKGGHRVNDANDLLYAGGEMQWFEGKRIDNPNTHGTGCTLSSAIASNLAKGYSLSESVARAKEYISGALSAMLDLGKGAGPMQHNFDLRGEFAKENTK
;
A
#
# COMPACT_ATOMS: atom_id res chain seq x y z
N MET A 1 22.32 4.38 -2.11
CA MET A 1 20.92 4.33 -2.59
C MET A 1 20.04 4.05 -1.38
N LYS A 2 18.88 4.67 -1.28
CA LYS A 2 17.89 4.36 -0.23
C LYS A 2 17.19 3.03 -0.52
N THR A 3 16.74 2.36 0.53
CA THR A 3 16.17 1.00 0.47
C THR A 3 14.77 0.97 1.05
N ALA A 4 13.89 0.13 0.52
CA ALA A 4 12.57 -0.11 1.09
C ALA A 4 12.20 -1.60 1.01
N LEU A 5 11.55 -2.10 2.05
CA LEU A 5 11.05 -3.47 2.12
C LEU A 5 9.53 -3.48 1.89
N SER A 6 9.07 -4.26 0.92
CA SER A 6 7.65 -4.61 0.78
C SER A 6 7.38 -5.95 1.45
N ILE A 7 6.43 -5.97 2.37
CA ILE A 7 5.90 -7.18 3.03
C ILE A 7 4.46 -7.36 2.54
N ALA A 8 4.25 -8.21 1.55
CA ALA A 8 2.93 -8.37 0.91
C ALA A 8 2.81 -9.68 0.13
N GLY A 9 1.61 -9.96 -0.34
CA GLY A 9 1.36 -11.04 -1.28
C GLY A 9 1.90 -10.72 -2.68
N SER A 10 2.15 -11.78 -3.44
CA SER A 10 2.57 -11.72 -4.84
C SER A 10 1.35 -11.75 -5.75
N ASP A 11 1.29 -10.88 -6.74
CA ASP A 11 0.32 -10.90 -7.83
C ASP A 11 1.00 -11.37 -9.13
N SER A 12 0.65 -12.57 -9.58
CA SER A 12 1.27 -13.18 -10.76
C SER A 12 1.04 -12.41 -12.07
N CYS A 13 -0.01 -11.58 -12.16
CA CYS A 13 -0.20 -10.71 -13.33
C CYS A 13 0.59 -9.40 -13.25
N GLY A 14 1.17 -9.11 -12.11
CA GLY A 14 2.10 -8.00 -11.95
C GLY A 14 1.46 -6.64 -11.69
N GLY A 15 0.13 -6.56 -11.52
CA GLY A 15 -0.60 -5.29 -11.36
C GLY A 15 -0.66 -4.78 -9.93
N ALA A 16 -0.57 -5.66 -8.93
CA ALA A 16 -0.67 -5.35 -7.52
C ALA A 16 0.42 -6.07 -6.71
N GLY A 17 0.28 -6.11 -5.38
CA GLY A 17 1.17 -6.81 -4.47
C GLY A 17 2.62 -6.37 -4.60
N ILE A 18 3.55 -7.29 -4.26
CA ILE A 18 4.99 -6.99 -4.33
C ILE A 18 5.45 -6.55 -5.72
N GLN A 19 4.80 -7.00 -6.80
CA GLN A 19 5.19 -6.62 -8.16
C GLN A 19 4.89 -5.15 -8.44
N ALA A 20 3.75 -4.63 -8.02
CA ALA A 20 3.45 -3.20 -8.07
C ALA A 20 4.39 -2.41 -7.15
N ASP A 21 4.67 -2.94 -5.96
CA ASP A 21 5.54 -2.32 -4.98
C ASP A 21 6.97 -2.18 -5.51
N ILE A 22 7.56 -3.25 -6.06
CA ILE A 22 8.91 -3.24 -6.66
C ILE A 22 8.99 -2.21 -7.80
N LYS A 23 8.02 -2.25 -8.73
CA LYS A 23 7.96 -1.30 -9.85
C LYS A 23 7.90 0.13 -9.34
N THR A 24 7.01 0.40 -8.38
CA THR A 24 6.82 1.74 -7.80
C THR A 24 8.07 2.23 -7.09
N MET A 25 8.66 1.41 -6.21
CA MET A 25 9.87 1.76 -5.46
C MET A 25 11.04 2.02 -6.41
N THR A 26 11.22 1.16 -7.42
CA THR A 26 12.27 1.32 -8.43
C THR A 26 12.10 2.63 -9.22
N MET A 27 10.89 2.93 -9.68
CA MET A 27 10.60 4.17 -10.41
C MET A 27 10.72 5.42 -9.52
N ASN A 28 10.57 5.28 -8.20
CA ASN A 28 10.85 6.33 -7.23
C ASN A 28 12.33 6.41 -6.79
N GLY A 29 13.24 5.64 -7.43
CA GLY A 29 14.67 5.69 -7.18
C GLY A 29 15.11 5.03 -5.88
N VAL A 30 14.36 4.04 -5.40
CA VAL A 30 14.62 3.28 -4.16
C VAL A 30 14.90 1.82 -4.51
N TYR A 31 15.88 1.21 -3.86
CA TYR A 31 16.14 -0.23 -3.98
C TYR A 31 15.05 -1.01 -3.25
N ALA A 32 14.30 -1.80 -4.00
CA ALA A 32 13.16 -2.55 -3.49
C ALA A 32 13.58 -3.97 -3.04
N MET A 33 13.22 -4.33 -1.82
CA MET A 33 13.34 -5.66 -1.25
C MET A 33 11.95 -6.20 -0.92
N THR A 34 11.81 -7.52 -0.78
CA THR A 34 10.50 -8.15 -0.53
C THR A 34 10.57 -9.25 0.51
N ALA A 35 9.53 -9.36 1.33
CA ALA A 35 9.17 -10.54 2.11
C ALA A 35 7.75 -10.96 1.72
N ILE A 36 7.59 -12.16 1.17
CA ILE A 36 6.35 -12.61 0.53
C ILE A 36 5.47 -13.29 1.56
N THR A 37 4.25 -12.75 1.75
CA THR A 37 3.25 -13.31 2.67
C THR A 37 2.41 -14.42 2.04
N ALA A 38 2.16 -14.34 0.74
CA ALA A 38 1.44 -15.34 -0.03
C ALA A 38 1.78 -15.26 -1.52
N LEU A 39 1.73 -16.37 -2.21
CA LEU A 39 1.69 -16.44 -3.67
C LEU A 39 0.24 -16.51 -4.13
N THR A 40 -0.10 -15.81 -5.22
CA THR A 40 -1.43 -15.93 -5.84
C THR A 40 -1.31 -16.43 -7.28
N ALA A 41 -2.24 -17.28 -7.69
CA ALA A 41 -2.56 -17.49 -9.10
C ALA A 41 -3.64 -16.48 -9.47
N GLN A 42 -3.23 -15.35 -10.01
CA GLN A 42 -4.08 -14.18 -10.23
C GLN A 42 -3.86 -13.57 -11.61
N ASN A 43 -4.92 -13.01 -12.17
CA ASN A 43 -4.88 -12.19 -13.37
C ASN A 43 -5.86 -11.00 -13.23
N THR A 44 -6.03 -10.22 -14.30
CA THR A 44 -6.91 -9.02 -14.28
C THR A 44 -8.39 -9.33 -14.04
N THR A 45 -8.82 -10.59 -14.15
CA THR A 45 -10.22 -11.01 -13.95
C THR A 45 -10.49 -11.58 -12.56
N GLY A 46 -9.46 -11.93 -11.77
CA GLY A 46 -9.62 -12.42 -10.40
C GLY A 46 -8.47 -13.27 -9.88
N VAL A 47 -8.65 -13.74 -8.65
CA VAL A 47 -7.73 -14.63 -7.93
C VAL A 47 -8.27 -16.05 -7.98
N MET A 48 -7.53 -16.99 -8.58
CA MET A 48 -7.90 -18.39 -8.73
C MET A 48 -7.40 -19.27 -7.60
N ALA A 49 -6.20 -18.97 -7.05
CA ALA A 49 -5.63 -19.73 -5.93
C ALA A 49 -4.69 -18.84 -5.10
N ILE A 50 -4.55 -19.18 -3.82
CA ILE A 50 -3.65 -18.52 -2.89
C ILE A 50 -2.86 -19.59 -2.14
N GLN A 51 -1.55 -19.41 -2.03
CA GLN A 51 -0.66 -20.21 -1.18
C GLN A 51 0.06 -19.29 -0.21
N GLU A 52 -0.32 -19.35 1.07
CA GLU A 52 0.31 -18.57 2.13
C GLU A 52 1.75 -19.07 2.41
N ALA A 53 2.65 -18.15 2.76
CA ALA A 53 3.91 -18.49 3.39
C ALA A 53 3.65 -19.00 4.81
N THR A 54 4.48 -19.91 5.29
CA THR A 54 4.41 -20.29 6.71
C THR A 54 4.94 -19.15 7.58
N PRO A 55 4.44 -18.97 8.82
CA PRO A 55 4.97 -17.98 9.76
C PRO A 55 6.48 -18.10 9.98
N ALA A 56 7.00 -19.33 10.07
CA ALA A 56 8.42 -19.59 10.20
C ALA A 56 9.21 -19.09 9.00
N PHE A 57 8.75 -19.37 7.77
CA PHE A 57 9.45 -18.94 6.56
C PHE A 57 9.35 -17.42 6.35
N LEU A 58 8.22 -16.79 6.69
CA LEU A 58 8.12 -15.33 6.67
C LEU A 58 9.12 -14.68 7.64
N LYS A 59 9.28 -15.26 8.84
CA LYS A 59 10.29 -14.82 9.80
C LYS A 59 11.69 -14.89 9.19
N GLU A 60 12.06 -16.00 8.56
CA GLU A 60 13.36 -16.18 7.92
C GLU A 60 13.60 -15.15 6.80
N GLN A 61 12.59 -14.85 5.97
CA GLN A 61 12.69 -13.81 4.95
C GLN A 61 12.97 -12.42 5.57
N LEU A 62 12.25 -12.09 6.64
CA LEU A 62 12.43 -10.81 7.34
C LEU A 62 13.81 -10.72 7.98
N ASP A 63 14.24 -11.75 8.71
CA ASP A 63 15.53 -11.79 9.36
C ASP A 63 16.67 -11.65 8.31
N ALA A 64 16.60 -12.40 7.20
CA ALA A 64 17.57 -12.31 6.11
C ALA A 64 17.72 -10.92 5.51
N VAL A 65 16.61 -10.16 5.38
CA VAL A 65 16.67 -8.78 4.87
C VAL A 65 17.22 -7.83 5.91
N PHE A 66 16.67 -7.86 7.15
CA PHE A 66 17.06 -6.91 8.19
C PHE A 66 18.50 -7.08 8.66
N GLU A 67 19.06 -8.30 8.63
CA GLU A 67 20.42 -8.61 9.05
C GLU A 67 21.49 -8.19 8.03
N ASP A 68 21.14 -8.01 6.75
CA ASP A 68 22.08 -7.66 5.68
C ASP A 68 21.80 -6.25 5.12
N ILE A 69 20.67 -6.06 4.45
CA ILE A 69 20.30 -4.75 3.88
C ILE A 69 19.16 -4.15 4.70
N PHE A 70 19.50 -3.40 5.74
CA PHE A 70 18.50 -2.78 6.61
C PHE A 70 17.64 -1.77 5.85
N PRO A 71 16.29 -1.91 5.83
CA PRO A 71 15.43 -1.01 5.07
C PRO A 71 15.29 0.38 5.73
N ASP A 72 15.39 1.45 4.92
CA ASP A 72 15.09 2.82 5.34
C ASP A 72 13.59 3.06 5.54
N ALA A 73 12.72 2.27 4.89
CA ALA A 73 11.27 2.25 5.07
C ALA A 73 10.70 0.85 4.83
N VAL A 74 9.53 0.60 5.40
CA VAL A 74 8.79 -0.67 5.22
C VAL A 74 7.38 -0.36 4.75
N LYS A 75 6.93 -1.04 3.69
CA LYS A 75 5.52 -1.05 3.27
C LYS A 75 4.91 -2.40 3.55
N ILE A 76 3.76 -2.43 4.19
CA ILE A 76 3.00 -3.64 4.45
C ILE A 76 1.70 -3.56 3.64
N GLY A 77 1.46 -4.59 2.84
CA GLY A 77 0.24 -4.73 2.04
C GLY A 77 -0.62 -5.89 2.54
N MET A 78 -1.07 -6.75 1.63
CA MET A 78 -1.93 -7.88 1.97
C MET A 78 -1.23 -8.88 2.90
N VAL A 79 -1.82 -9.09 4.07
CA VAL A 79 -1.47 -10.15 5.03
C VAL A 79 -2.77 -10.83 5.47
N SER A 80 -2.91 -12.12 5.21
CA SER A 80 -4.19 -12.85 5.29
C SER A 80 -4.51 -13.42 6.66
N SER A 81 -3.51 -13.68 7.52
CA SER A 81 -3.70 -14.39 8.79
C SER A 81 -3.06 -13.71 9.99
N SER A 82 -3.67 -13.94 11.17
CA SER A 82 -3.19 -13.41 12.46
C SER A 82 -1.76 -13.83 12.76
N ASP A 83 -1.36 -15.06 12.42
CA ASP A 83 -0.02 -15.57 12.72
C ASP A 83 1.06 -14.84 11.89
N LEU A 84 0.78 -14.57 10.61
CA LEU A 84 1.69 -13.77 9.78
C LEU A 84 1.81 -12.32 10.29
N ILE A 85 0.69 -11.72 10.71
CA ILE A 85 0.67 -10.36 11.28
C ILE A 85 1.53 -10.29 12.56
N ARG A 86 1.40 -11.27 13.46
CA ARG A 86 2.20 -11.34 14.69
C ARG A 86 3.69 -11.46 14.38
N VAL A 87 4.07 -12.31 13.43
CA VAL A 87 5.48 -12.43 13.00
C VAL A 87 6.02 -11.11 12.47
N ILE A 88 5.26 -10.43 11.60
CA ILE A 88 5.65 -9.13 11.06
C ILE A 88 5.84 -8.13 12.20
N ALA A 89 4.85 -7.98 13.08
CA ALA A 89 4.91 -7.03 14.19
C ALA A 89 6.08 -7.33 15.15
N GLU A 90 6.32 -8.60 15.47
CA GLU A 90 7.44 -9.05 16.29
C GLU A 90 8.78 -8.65 15.65
N ARG A 91 8.97 -8.94 14.36
CA ARG A 91 10.24 -8.63 13.68
C ARG A 91 10.47 -7.14 13.52
N LEU A 92 9.42 -6.35 13.19
CA LEU A 92 9.54 -4.89 13.13
C LEU A 92 9.95 -4.27 14.46
N ARG A 93 9.39 -4.76 15.58
CA ARG A 93 9.80 -4.33 16.93
C ARG A 93 11.23 -4.75 17.24
N HIS A 94 11.59 -6.00 16.95
CA HIS A 94 12.91 -6.55 17.21
C HIS A 94 14.02 -5.75 16.53
N TYR A 95 13.85 -5.40 15.28
CA TYR A 95 14.83 -4.63 14.51
C TYR A 95 14.69 -3.11 14.67
N GLY A 96 13.65 -2.63 15.34
CA GLY A 96 13.39 -1.20 15.47
C GLY A 96 13.13 -0.52 14.12
N ALA A 97 12.37 -1.19 13.24
CA ALA A 97 12.03 -0.68 11.92
C ALA A 97 11.34 0.69 12.00
N LYS A 98 11.62 1.55 11.01
CA LYS A 98 11.09 2.91 10.95
C LYS A 98 10.37 3.13 9.61
N ASN A 99 9.65 4.27 9.51
CA ASN A 99 8.96 4.66 8.28
C ASN A 99 8.03 3.54 7.77
N ILE A 100 7.20 3.01 8.67
CA ILE A 100 6.32 1.88 8.40
C ILE A 100 5.00 2.41 7.80
N VAL A 101 4.70 2.03 6.57
CA VAL A 101 3.46 2.34 5.85
C VAL A 101 2.61 1.08 5.77
N VAL A 102 1.42 1.09 6.37
CA VAL A 102 0.49 -0.04 6.33
C VAL A 102 -0.71 0.29 5.43
N ASP A 103 -0.87 -0.46 4.35
CA ASP A 103 -2.10 -0.48 3.56
C ASP A 103 -2.98 -1.60 4.10
N PRO A 104 -4.06 -1.29 4.85
CA PRO A 104 -4.85 -2.28 5.57
C PRO A 104 -5.81 -3.01 4.63
N VAL A 105 -5.27 -3.76 3.67
CA VAL A 105 -6.02 -4.43 2.60
C VAL A 105 -6.91 -5.52 3.18
N MET A 106 -8.20 -5.22 3.37
CA MET A 106 -9.20 -6.16 3.93
C MET A 106 -9.98 -6.86 2.83
N VAL A 107 -10.20 -6.19 1.70
CA VAL A 107 -11.00 -6.69 0.57
C VAL A 107 -10.27 -6.41 -0.74
N ALA A 108 -10.24 -7.39 -1.64
CA ALA A 108 -9.71 -7.22 -2.99
C ALA A 108 -10.57 -6.25 -3.83
N THR A 109 -9.99 -5.63 -4.84
CA THR A 109 -10.74 -4.83 -5.84
C THR A 109 -11.87 -5.64 -6.49
N SER A 110 -11.74 -6.96 -6.60
CA SER A 110 -12.77 -7.88 -7.08
C SER A 110 -13.91 -8.14 -6.08
N GLY A 111 -13.85 -7.60 -4.85
CA GLY A 111 -14.82 -7.83 -3.79
C GLY A 111 -14.57 -9.08 -2.93
N SER A 112 -13.54 -9.86 -3.22
CA SER A 112 -13.18 -11.03 -2.42
C SER A 112 -12.54 -10.62 -1.08
N SER A 113 -12.99 -11.21 0.04
CA SER A 113 -12.31 -11.02 1.33
C SER A 113 -10.90 -11.58 1.26
N LEU A 114 -9.91 -10.77 1.56
CA LEU A 114 -8.48 -11.14 1.58
C LEU A 114 -7.96 -11.40 2.99
N MET A 115 -8.71 -11.00 4.00
CA MET A 115 -8.32 -11.11 5.41
C MET A 115 -9.37 -11.90 6.18
N LYS A 116 -8.93 -12.80 7.05
CA LYS A 116 -9.81 -13.52 7.99
C LYS A 116 -10.28 -12.55 9.08
N THR A 117 -11.46 -12.79 9.65
CA THR A 117 -12.06 -11.87 10.65
C THR A 117 -11.17 -11.66 11.89
N ASP A 118 -10.50 -12.71 12.35
CA ASP A 118 -9.56 -12.65 13.47
C ASP A 118 -8.26 -11.89 13.13
N ALA A 119 -7.88 -11.86 11.85
CA ALA A 119 -6.71 -11.15 11.40
C ALA A 119 -6.90 -9.62 11.42
N VAL A 120 -8.12 -9.12 11.23
CA VAL A 120 -8.44 -7.69 11.33
C VAL A 120 -8.13 -7.18 12.76
N GLN A 121 -8.59 -7.90 13.79
CA GLN A 121 -8.30 -7.50 15.16
C GLN A 121 -6.81 -7.58 15.47
N THR A 122 -6.12 -8.62 15.00
CA THR A 122 -4.66 -8.74 15.18
C THR A 122 -3.89 -7.61 14.46
N LEU A 123 -4.33 -7.20 13.27
CA LEU A 123 -3.79 -6.04 12.56
C LEU A 123 -3.90 -4.78 13.42
N ILE A 124 -5.10 -4.55 13.97
CA ILE A 124 -5.40 -3.38 14.82
C ILE A 124 -4.50 -3.37 16.06
N ASP A 125 -4.42 -4.49 16.76
CA ASP A 125 -3.76 -4.57 18.07
C ASP A 125 -2.23 -4.58 17.96
N GLU A 126 -1.70 -5.23 16.92
CA GLU A 126 -0.28 -5.55 16.85
C GLU A 126 0.50 -4.68 15.84
N LEU A 127 -0.13 -4.30 14.72
CA LEU A 127 0.57 -3.70 13.59
C LEU A 127 0.30 -2.20 13.44
N LEU A 128 -0.96 -1.76 13.62
CA LEU A 128 -1.28 -0.33 13.49
C LEU A 128 -0.50 0.55 14.47
N PRO A 129 -0.27 0.17 15.74
CA PRO A 129 0.52 0.97 16.68
C PRO A 129 2.00 1.13 16.30
N LEU A 130 2.52 0.32 15.37
CA LEU A 130 3.89 0.43 14.86
C LEU A 130 3.99 1.32 13.62
N SER A 131 2.84 1.70 13.05
CA SER A 131 2.78 2.37 11.76
C SER A 131 3.14 3.85 11.90
N THR A 132 3.96 4.35 10.97
CA THR A 132 4.12 5.80 10.75
C THR A 132 2.85 6.37 10.13
N VAL A 133 2.28 5.65 9.18
CA VAL A 133 1.02 6.01 8.51
C VAL A 133 0.29 4.76 8.05
N ILE A 134 -1.03 4.79 8.16
CA ILE A 134 -1.92 3.82 7.54
C ILE A 134 -2.70 4.46 6.40
N THR A 135 -3.04 3.68 5.36
CA THR A 135 -3.67 4.20 4.14
C THR A 135 -5.03 3.54 3.84
N PRO A 136 -6.02 3.61 4.76
CA PRO A 136 -7.33 3.00 4.54
C PRO A 136 -8.12 3.70 3.43
N ASN A 137 -8.89 2.94 2.65
CA ASN A 137 -9.97 3.45 1.82
C ASN A 137 -11.23 3.70 2.68
N ILE A 138 -12.30 4.25 2.10
CA ILE A 138 -13.54 4.55 2.84
C ILE A 138 -14.12 3.31 3.54
N PRO A 139 -14.34 2.14 2.89
CA PRO A 139 -14.81 0.95 3.57
C PRO A 139 -13.91 0.48 4.73
N GLU A 140 -12.60 0.53 4.55
CA GLU A 140 -11.62 0.20 5.60
C GLU A 140 -11.65 1.22 6.73
N GLY A 141 -11.80 2.50 6.40
CA GLY A 141 -11.97 3.58 7.36
C GLY A 141 -13.24 3.42 8.20
N GLU A 142 -14.36 3.00 7.59
CA GLU A 142 -15.62 2.68 8.30
C GLU A 142 -15.42 1.53 9.31
N ILE A 143 -14.67 0.49 8.94
CA ILE A 143 -14.35 -0.62 9.85
C ILE A 143 -13.47 -0.13 11.00
N LEU A 144 -12.41 0.60 10.72
CA LEU A 144 -11.44 1.04 11.72
C LEU A 144 -12.00 2.10 12.67
N SER A 145 -12.87 2.99 12.18
CA SER A 145 -13.51 4.02 13.01
C SER A 145 -14.79 3.55 13.69
N SER A 146 -15.41 2.47 13.20
CA SER A 146 -16.76 2.04 13.54
C SER A 146 -17.83 3.12 13.24
N GLU A 147 -17.58 3.96 12.26
CA GLU A 147 -18.47 5.05 11.83
C GLU A 147 -18.75 4.97 10.33
N LYS A 148 -19.93 5.45 9.90
CA LYS A 148 -20.24 5.62 8.48
C LYS A 148 -19.57 6.87 7.93
N ILE A 149 -19.09 6.80 6.68
CA ILE A 149 -18.37 7.86 6.00
C ILE A 149 -19.10 8.19 4.70
N GLU A 150 -19.90 9.27 4.72
CA GLU A 150 -20.71 9.70 3.59
C GLU A 150 -20.41 11.13 3.14
N SER A 151 -19.66 11.88 3.96
CA SER A 151 -19.32 13.30 3.73
C SER A 151 -17.84 13.56 4.07
N LYS A 152 -17.35 14.77 3.73
CA LYS A 152 -16.03 15.25 4.15
C LYS A 152 -15.91 15.35 5.66
N ASP A 153 -16.94 15.83 6.33
CA ASP A 153 -16.97 15.94 7.79
C ASP A 153 -16.88 14.55 8.46
N ASP A 154 -17.50 13.54 7.85
CA ASP A 154 -17.37 12.15 8.32
C ASP A 154 -15.94 11.63 8.13
N MET A 155 -15.29 11.94 7.00
CA MET A 155 -13.89 11.60 6.78
C MET A 155 -12.99 12.23 7.83
N GLU A 156 -13.20 13.49 8.18
CA GLU A 156 -12.40 14.18 9.20
C GLU A 156 -12.59 13.55 10.58
N ARG A 157 -13.83 13.26 10.98
CA ARG A 157 -14.11 12.58 12.25
C ARG A 157 -13.50 11.17 12.30
N ALA A 158 -13.69 10.40 11.24
CA ALA A 158 -13.17 9.03 11.15
C ALA A 158 -11.64 9.01 11.17
N ALA A 159 -10.96 9.84 10.37
CA ALA A 159 -9.51 9.92 10.34
C ALA A 159 -8.93 10.32 11.71
N LYS A 160 -9.53 11.32 12.35
CA LYS A 160 -9.14 11.73 13.71
C LYS A 160 -9.34 10.60 14.71
N ARG A 161 -10.50 9.95 14.71
CA ARG A 161 -10.78 8.84 15.64
C ARG A 161 -9.80 7.70 15.47
N ILE A 162 -9.50 7.29 14.21
CA ILE A 162 -8.54 6.24 13.91
C ILE A 162 -7.14 6.63 14.42
N GLY A 163 -6.67 7.82 14.06
CA GLY A 163 -5.34 8.29 14.43
C GLY A 163 -5.14 8.42 15.93
N ASP A 164 -6.12 8.98 16.64
CA ASP A 164 -6.09 9.12 18.10
C ASP A 164 -6.18 7.75 18.81
N THR A 165 -6.96 6.81 18.26
CA THR A 165 -7.13 5.47 18.85
C THR A 165 -5.87 4.61 18.70
N TYR A 166 -5.24 4.64 17.52
CA TYR A 166 -4.14 3.73 17.20
C TYR A 166 -2.75 4.40 17.30
N GLY A 167 -2.70 5.70 17.53
CA GLY A 167 -1.45 6.44 17.73
C GLY A 167 -0.60 6.59 16.47
N CYS A 168 -1.20 6.56 15.28
CA CYS A 168 -0.52 6.66 13.99
C CYS A 168 -1.14 7.73 13.09
N ALA A 169 -0.40 8.20 12.07
CA ALA A 169 -1.00 9.03 11.04
C ALA A 169 -1.95 8.20 10.14
N VAL A 170 -2.97 8.86 9.60
CA VAL A 170 -4.01 8.23 8.77
C VAL A 170 -4.14 9.00 7.46
N LEU A 171 -3.89 8.34 6.34
CA LEU A 171 -4.26 8.83 5.02
C LEU A 171 -5.57 8.14 4.60
N LEU A 172 -6.70 8.76 4.88
CA LEU A 172 -8.01 8.25 4.47
C LEU A 172 -8.24 8.57 2.99
N LYS A 173 -8.26 7.51 2.16
CA LYS A 173 -8.37 7.63 0.70
C LYS A 173 -9.82 7.89 0.29
N GLY A 174 -10.07 8.96 -0.46
CA GLY A 174 -11.35 9.24 -1.09
C GLY A 174 -11.61 8.41 -2.35
N GLY A 175 -12.57 8.84 -3.16
CA GLY A 175 -12.79 8.29 -4.51
C GLY A 175 -13.79 7.14 -4.63
N HIS A 176 -14.31 6.57 -3.53
CA HIS A 176 -15.27 5.46 -3.59
C HIS A 176 -16.74 5.90 -3.62
N ARG A 177 -17.09 7.05 -3.05
CA ARG A 177 -18.48 7.52 -2.96
C ARG A 177 -18.67 9.02 -3.22
N VAL A 178 -17.63 9.82 -3.04
CA VAL A 178 -17.64 11.27 -3.30
C VAL A 178 -17.01 11.46 -4.68
N ASN A 179 -17.61 12.28 -5.54
CA ASN A 179 -17.24 12.46 -6.96
C ASN A 179 -15.83 13.06 -7.19
N ASP A 180 -14.95 13.03 -6.20
CA ASP A 180 -13.58 13.52 -6.27
C ASP A 180 -12.58 12.45 -5.77
N ALA A 181 -11.32 12.58 -6.14
CA ALA A 181 -10.21 11.73 -5.70
C ALA A 181 -9.41 12.41 -4.57
N ASN A 182 -10.09 13.13 -3.68
CA ASN A 182 -9.46 13.84 -2.58
C ASN A 182 -9.17 12.87 -1.42
N ASP A 183 -7.97 12.94 -0.88
CA ASP A 183 -7.55 12.16 0.28
C ASP A 183 -7.29 13.09 1.47
N LEU A 184 -7.57 12.61 2.67
CA LEU A 184 -7.38 13.32 3.92
C LEU A 184 -6.25 12.69 4.72
N LEU A 185 -5.21 13.46 5.02
CA LEU A 185 -4.17 13.10 5.98
C LEU A 185 -4.49 13.70 7.34
N TYR A 186 -4.58 12.85 8.37
CA TYR A 186 -4.56 13.24 9.77
C TYR A 186 -3.23 12.81 10.38
N ALA A 187 -2.47 13.77 10.89
CA ALA A 187 -1.15 13.51 11.50
C ALA A 187 -0.85 14.55 12.58
N GLY A 188 -0.45 14.09 13.79
CA GLY A 188 -0.05 14.99 14.87
C GLY A 188 -1.13 15.96 15.35
N GLY A 189 -2.40 15.62 15.18
CA GLY A 189 -3.54 16.47 15.53
C GLY A 189 -3.97 17.43 14.41
N GLU A 190 -3.26 17.48 13.30
CA GLU A 190 -3.54 18.34 12.15
C GLU A 190 -4.17 17.55 11.00
N MET A 191 -5.04 18.23 10.24
CA MET A 191 -5.69 17.68 9.04
C MET A 191 -5.20 18.40 7.80
N GLN A 192 -4.90 17.64 6.76
CA GLN A 192 -4.50 18.16 5.46
C GLN A 192 -5.22 17.42 4.34
N TRP A 193 -5.94 18.16 3.51
CA TRP A 193 -6.56 17.63 2.30
C TRP A 193 -5.58 17.65 1.13
N PHE A 194 -5.55 16.56 0.39
CA PHE A 194 -4.84 16.42 -0.87
C PHE A 194 -5.87 16.30 -1.99
N GLU A 195 -6.03 17.34 -2.76
CA GLU A 195 -6.94 17.33 -3.90
C GLU A 195 -6.42 16.41 -5.00
N GLY A 196 -7.35 15.72 -5.67
CA GLY A 196 -7.06 14.85 -6.80
C GLY A 196 -8.18 14.94 -7.82
N LYS A 197 -7.80 15.01 -9.10
CA LYS A 197 -8.77 14.84 -10.18
C LYS A 197 -8.99 13.35 -10.43
N ARG A 198 -10.25 12.95 -10.52
CA ARG A 198 -10.59 11.60 -10.95
C ARG A 198 -10.11 11.42 -12.40
N ILE A 199 -9.27 10.43 -12.61
CA ILE A 199 -8.83 9.99 -13.93
C ILE A 199 -9.77 8.88 -14.36
N ASP A 200 -10.43 9.06 -15.49
CA ASP A 200 -11.35 8.07 -16.04
C ASP A 200 -10.56 6.97 -16.75
N ASN A 201 -10.02 6.07 -15.94
CA ASN A 201 -9.28 4.90 -16.38
C ASN A 201 -9.89 3.65 -15.74
N PRO A 202 -10.38 2.65 -16.51
CA PRO A 202 -10.91 1.41 -15.96
C PRO A 202 -9.82 0.52 -15.33
N ASN A 203 -8.55 0.77 -15.68
CA ASN A 203 -7.40 -0.02 -15.26
C ASN A 203 -6.83 0.53 -13.95
N THR A 204 -7.46 0.18 -12.84
CA THR A 204 -7.15 0.68 -11.49
C THR A 204 -6.55 -0.39 -10.57
N HIS A 205 -6.22 -1.57 -11.13
CA HIS A 205 -5.66 -2.66 -10.34
C HIS A 205 -4.29 -2.27 -9.74
N GLY A 206 -4.17 -2.38 -8.41
CA GLY A 206 -2.97 -2.07 -7.66
C GLY A 206 -2.77 -0.60 -7.30
N THR A 207 -3.78 0.28 -7.45
CA THR A 207 -3.68 1.70 -7.06
C THR A 207 -3.32 1.88 -5.59
N GLY A 208 -3.91 1.12 -4.66
CA GLY A 208 -3.58 1.15 -3.24
C GLY A 208 -2.13 0.75 -2.98
N CYS A 209 -1.69 -0.37 -3.54
CA CYS A 209 -0.29 -0.83 -3.44
C CYS A 209 0.69 0.21 -3.97
N THR A 210 0.39 0.81 -5.12
CA THR A 210 1.24 1.85 -5.73
C THR A 210 1.32 3.09 -4.86
N LEU A 211 0.19 3.59 -4.33
CA LEU A 211 0.17 4.78 -3.47
C LEU A 211 1.01 4.55 -2.19
N SER A 212 0.74 3.45 -1.48
CA SER A 212 1.45 3.14 -0.23
C SER A 212 2.95 2.89 -0.43
N SER A 213 3.35 2.25 -1.53
CA SER A 213 4.76 2.04 -1.88
C SER A 213 5.47 3.32 -2.31
N ALA A 214 4.77 4.23 -3.00
CA ALA A 214 5.33 5.55 -3.32
C ALA A 214 5.52 6.41 -2.07
N ILE A 215 4.58 6.35 -1.10
CA ILE A 215 4.75 7.00 0.22
C ILE A 215 5.97 6.43 0.94
N ALA A 216 6.09 5.10 1.06
CA ALA A 216 7.24 4.45 1.69
C ALA A 216 8.56 4.83 1.02
N SER A 217 8.59 4.90 -0.31
CA SER A 217 9.76 5.33 -1.08
C SER A 217 10.19 6.76 -0.75
N ASN A 218 9.24 7.68 -0.60
CA ASN A 218 9.54 9.07 -0.30
C ASN A 218 9.97 9.25 1.17
N LEU A 219 9.35 8.52 2.12
CA LEU A 219 9.81 8.47 3.51
C LEU A 219 11.23 7.91 3.61
N ALA A 220 11.56 6.84 2.87
CA ALA A 220 12.92 6.29 2.82
C ALA A 220 13.95 7.32 2.36
N LYS A 221 13.57 8.22 1.43
CA LYS A 221 14.42 9.32 0.94
C LYS A 221 14.52 10.51 1.92
N GLY A 222 13.76 10.50 3.02
CA GLY A 222 13.78 11.53 4.06
C GLY A 222 12.82 12.71 3.83
N TYR A 223 11.86 12.60 2.90
CA TYR A 223 10.79 13.56 2.79
C TYR A 223 9.86 13.49 4.00
N SER A 224 9.26 14.61 4.38
CA SER A 224 8.19 14.64 5.39
C SER A 224 7.00 13.79 4.94
N LEU A 225 6.13 13.40 5.88
CA LEU A 225 4.96 12.61 5.57
C LEU A 225 4.03 13.32 4.57
N SER A 226 3.78 14.62 4.77
CA SER A 226 2.95 15.42 3.86
C SER A 226 3.54 15.49 2.45
N GLU A 227 4.84 15.76 2.30
CA GLU A 227 5.53 15.74 1.02
C GLU A 227 5.51 14.35 0.38
N SER A 228 5.69 13.29 1.18
CA SER A 228 5.64 11.90 0.70
C SER A 228 4.27 11.55 0.13
N VAL A 229 3.19 11.99 0.76
CA VAL A 229 1.82 11.82 0.26
C VAL A 229 1.59 12.61 -1.02
N ALA A 230 1.98 13.89 -1.06
CA ALA A 230 1.83 14.73 -2.25
C ALA A 230 2.53 14.12 -3.47
N ARG A 231 3.79 13.71 -3.32
CA ARG A 231 4.59 13.06 -4.37
C ARG A 231 4.01 11.71 -4.81
N ALA A 232 3.48 10.94 -3.87
CA ALA A 232 2.85 9.66 -4.17
C ALA A 232 1.57 9.85 -4.99
N LYS A 233 0.76 10.87 -4.69
CA LYS A 233 -0.43 11.22 -5.47
C LYS A 233 -0.09 11.69 -6.88
N GLU A 234 0.97 12.47 -7.03
CA GLU A 234 1.46 12.89 -8.35
C GLU A 234 1.91 11.68 -9.18
N TYR A 235 2.70 10.77 -8.59
CA TYR A 235 3.17 9.56 -9.24
C TYR A 235 2.02 8.65 -9.69
N ILE A 236 1.05 8.35 -8.81
CA ILE A 236 -0.08 7.50 -9.18
C ILE A 236 -0.97 8.14 -10.25
N SER A 237 -1.13 9.46 -10.22
CA SER A 237 -1.87 10.20 -11.25
C SER A 237 -1.19 10.09 -12.61
N GLY A 238 0.14 10.19 -12.67
CA GLY A 238 0.91 9.96 -13.89
C GLY A 238 0.75 8.54 -14.42
N ALA A 239 0.85 7.53 -13.56
CA ALA A 239 0.71 6.12 -13.92
C ALA A 239 -0.70 5.77 -14.44
N LEU A 240 -1.75 6.39 -13.87
CA LEU A 240 -3.14 6.25 -14.34
C LEU A 240 -3.36 6.99 -15.66
N SER A 241 -2.81 8.20 -15.81
CA SER A 241 -2.98 9.03 -17.02
C SER A 241 -2.31 8.44 -18.25
N ALA A 242 -1.37 7.53 -18.09
CA ALA A 242 -0.71 6.83 -19.19
C ALA A 242 -1.60 5.79 -19.90
N MET A 243 -2.79 5.49 -19.36
CA MET A 243 -3.86 4.71 -19.99
C MET A 243 -3.42 3.34 -20.52
N LEU A 244 -2.53 2.64 -19.80
CA LEU A 244 -2.12 1.28 -20.16
C LEU A 244 -3.35 0.35 -20.18
N ASP A 245 -3.52 -0.37 -21.30
CA ASP A 245 -4.65 -1.28 -21.51
C ASP A 245 -4.13 -2.72 -21.71
N LEU A 246 -4.07 -3.48 -20.60
CA LEU A 246 -3.63 -4.87 -20.59
C LEU A 246 -4.60 -5.75 -19.82
N GLY A 247 -4.93 -6.90 -20.41
CA GLY A 247 -5.77 -7.92 -19.80
C GLY A 247 -7.22 -7.84 -20.24
N LYS A 248 -8.09 -8.62 -19.59
CA LYS A 248 -9.53 -8.75 -19.93
C LYS A 248 -10.45 -8.15 -18.85
N GLY A 249 -9.88 -7.79 -17.69
CA GLY A 249 -10.57 -7.20 -16.54
C GLY A 249 -10.00 -5.85 -16.18
N ALA A 250 -10.07 -5.46 -14.91
CA ALA A 250 -9.39 -4.26 -14.42
C ALA A 250 -7.87 -4.45 -14.56
N GLY A 251 -7.27 -3.77 -15.54
CA GLY A 251 -5.86 -3.90 -15.87
C GLY A 251 -4.94 -3.12 -14.91
N PRO A 252 -3.61 -3.34 -15.04
CA PRO A 252 -2.60 -2.63 -14.25
C PRO A 252 -2.38 -1.20 -14.76
N MET A 253 -1.83 -0.36 -13.90
CA MET A 253 -1.33 0.97 -14.27
C MET A 253 0.04 0.88 -14.95
N GLN A 254 0.41 1.92 -15.68
CA GLN A 254 1.74 2.05 -16.29
C GLN A 254 2.75 2.64 -15.30
N HIS A 255 3.33 1.79 -14.44
CA HIS A 255 4.28 2.23 -13.41
C HIS A 255 5.51 2.95 -13.97
N ASN A 256 5.93 2.61 -15.20
CA ASN A 256 7.10 3.16 -15.87
C ASN A 256 6.77 4.32 -16.84
N PHE A 257 5.69 5.05 -16.62
CA PHE A 257 5.22 6.13 -17.51
C PHE A 257 6.24 7.25 -17.73
N ASP A 258 7.16 7.47 -16.80
CA ASP A 258 8.22 8.48 -16.86
C ASP A 258 9.62 7.91 -17.16
N LEU A 259 9.71 6.63 -17.52
CA LEU A 259 10.99 5.98 -17.85
C LEU A 259 11.42 6.36 -19.27
N ARG A 260 12.56 7.10 -19.38
CA ARG A 260 13.07 7.65 -20.65
C ARG A 260 14.48 7.17 -21.00
N GLY A 261 14.98 6.14 -20.34
CA GLY A 261 16.32 5.60 -20.60
C GLY A 261 16.43 4.92 -21.97
N GLU A 262 17.66 4.74 -22.44
CA GLU A 262 17.95 4.07 -23.73
C GLU A 262 17.33 2.65 -23.80
N PHE A 263 17.38 1.92 -22.68
CA PHE A 263 16.85 0.56 -22.59
C PHE A 263 15.31 0.50 -22.53
N ALA A 264 14.62 1.62 -22.37
CA ALA A 264 13.15 1.70 -22.36
C ALA A 264 12.54 1.93 -23.75
N LYS A 265 13.35 2.21 -24.75
CA LYS A 265 12.88 2.48 -26.11
C LYS A 265 12.37 1.21 -26.78
N GLU A 266 11.20 1.30 -27.39
CA GLU A 266 10.68 0.22 -28.25
C GLU A 266 11.45 0.15 -29.56
N ASN A 267 11.56 -1.06 -30.11
CA ASN A 267 12.11 -1.23 -31.45
C ASN A 267 11.02 -0.89 -32.49
N THR A 268 11.10 0.30 -33.06
CA THR A 268 10.16 0.83 -34.07
C THR A 268 10.45 0.35 -35.50
N LYS A 269 11.17 -0.80 -35.67
CA LYS A 269 11.41 -1.36 -37.01
C LYS A 269 10.20 -2.09 -37.52
#